data_24b206a631544ec8664b9c5b3466ef7e
#
_entry.id   24b206a631544ec8664b9c5b3466ef7e
#
_cell.length_a   1.000
_cell.length_b   1.000
_cell.length_c   1.000
_cell.angle_alpha   90.00
_cell.angle_beta   90.00
_cell.angle_gamma   90.00
#
_symmetry.space_group_name_H-M   'P 1'
#
loop_
_entity.id
_entity.type
_entity.pdbx_description
1 polymer ?
#
loop_
_entity_poly.entity_id
_entity_poly.type
_entity_poly.pdbx_seq_one_letter_code
_entity_poly.pdbx_strand_id
1 'polypeptide(L)'
;MNTFDRRTFVQMAAGSLVAMAARAADAPKPLRLGVVTGNDDAAIRHVRDLGFSTCQVYLGTPDAASAAKLRAALDKYSIEATSLIVTGPGPEIYDFLQGPSTIGLVPAKYRADRIARFKAGSDFAKMVGIPGVQGHCGFFPENPADPLFGETVKALHEVVAHCRSNGQTFRCETGQETPVTLLRAIKAVGLDNLGVNFDCANLILYGKANPVDALDLLGPYVMGVHAKDGMYPTDPNKLGEEVPIGKGKVDFPRFIARLKETGYRGPITIEREISGEKQEADIRASKAYLEGLIG
;
A
#
# COMPACT_ATOMS: atom_id res chain seq x y z
N MET A 1 29.39 9.59 -57.12
CA MET A 1 28.04 10.20 -57.21
C MET A 1 27.04 9.04 -57.22
N ASN A 2 26.51 8.68 -56.10
CA ASN A 2 25.48 7.61 -55.98
C ASN A 2 24.12 8.30 -55.88
N THR A 3 23.29 8.13 -56.88
CA THR A 3 21.92 8.58 -56.96
C THR A 3 21.04 7.69 -56.08
N PHE A 4 20.52 8.21 -55.00
CA PHE A 4 19.50 7.54 -54.20
C PHE A 4 18.18 7.55 -54.98
N ASP A 5 17.65 6.36 -55.27
CA ASP A 5 16.39 6.14 -55.98
C ASP A 5 15.18 6.49 -55.05
N ARG A 6 14.33 7.39 -55.54
CA ARG A 6 13.11 7.84 -54.89
C ARG A 6 12.08 6.75 -54.60
N ARG A 7 12.20 5.58 -55.24
CA ARG A 7 11.28 4.45 -55.05
C ARG A 7 11.50 3.70 -53.75
N THR A 8 12.74 3.66 -53.23
CA THR A 8 13.09 2.97 -51.99
C THR A 8 12.58 3.74 -50.74
N PHE A 9 12.39 5.06 -50.85
CA PHE A 9 11.89 5.88 -49.74
C PHE A 9 10.37 5.74 -49.49
N VAL A 10 9.61 5.42 -50.54
CA VAL A 10 8.14 5.25 -50.43
C VAL A 10 7.78 3.89 -49.85
N GLN A 11 8.61 2.88 -50.02
CA GLN A 11 8.34 1.53 -49.44
C GLN A 11 8.71 1.41 -47.95
N MET A 12 9.66 2.24 -47.47
CA MET A 12 9.95 2.31 -46.01
C MET A 12 8.94 3.10 -45.20
N ALA A 13 8.24 4.07 -45.84
CA ALA A 13 7.19 4.85 -45.15
C ALA A 13 5.86 4.11 -45.01
N ALA A 14 5.58 3.10 -45.84
CA ALA A 14 4.36 2.31 -45.77
C ALA A 14 4.41 1.18 -44.74
N GLY A 15 5.60 0.73 -44.36
CA GLY A 15 5.78 -0.32 -43.33
C GLY A 15 5.64 0.13 -41.88
N SER A 16 5.80 1.42 -41.62
CA SER A 16 5.74 1.96 -40.25
C SER A 16 4.36 2.46 -39.81
N LEU A 17 3.39 2.50 -40.71
CA LEU A 17 2.02 2.97 -40.42
C LEU A 17 1.06 1.83 -40.03
N VAL A 18 1.44 0.57 -40.15
CA VAL A 18 0.57 -0.57 -39.81
C VAL A 18 0.75 -1.05 -38.37
N ALA A 19 1.80 -0.60 -37.64
CA ALA A 19 2.07 -1.02 -36.26
C ALA A 19 1.50 -0.06 -35.20
N MET A 20 0.80 1.03 -35.59
CA MET A 20 0.09 1.94 -34.68
C MET A 20 -1.44 1.78 -34.72
N ALA A 21 -1.93 0.63 -35.23
CA ALA A 21 -3.33 0.31 -35.16
C ALA A 21 -3.67 -0.21 -33.75
N ALA A 22 -4.18 0.71 -32.93
CA ALA A 22 -5.21 0.47 -31.92
C ALA A 22 -4.88 -0.62 -30.86
N ARG A 23 -4.05 -0.29 -29.89
CA ARG A 23 -4.51 -0.55 -28.52
C ARG A 23 -5.60 0.47 -28.27
N ALA A 24 -6.86 0.09 -28.49
CA ALA A 24 -7.98 0.77 -27.84
C ALA A 24 -7.63 0.72 -26.34
N ALA A 25 -7.20 1.85 -25.79
CA ALA A 25 -6.99 1.95 -24.36
C ALA A 25 -8.37 1.70 -23.76
N ASP A 26 -8.55 0.55 -23.12
CA ASP A 26 -9.70 0.34 -22.24
C ASP A 26 -9.83 1.60 -21.41
N ALA A 27 -11.03 2.18 -21.40
CA ALA A 27 -11.30 3.36 -20.58
C ALA A 27 -10.77 3.08 -19.16
N PRO A 28 -9.99 3.98 -18.56
CA PRO A 28 -9.36 3.71 -17.29
C PRO A 28 -10.42 3.26 -16.30
N LYS A 29 -10.26 2.04 -15.76
CA LYS A 29 -11.20 1.52 -14.76
C LYS A 29 -11.31 2.53 -13.63
N PRO A 30 -12.55 2.86 -13.19
CA PRO A 30 -12.72 3.80 -12.09
C PRO A 30 -12.04 3.25 -10.83
N LEU A 31 -11.52 4.14 -9.99
CA LEU A 31 -11.01 3.78 -8.68
C LEU A 31 -12.15 3.18 -7.86
N ARG A 32 -11.85 2.14 -7.09
CA ARG A 32 -12.82 1.49 -6.20
C ARG A 32 -12.49 1.83 -4.76
N LEU A 33 -13.51 1.83 -3.90
CA LEU A 33 -13.30 1.97 -2.46
C LEU A 33 -13.24 0.60 -1.79
N GLY A 34 -12.42 0.52 -0.76
CA GLY A 34 -12.33 -0.61 0.16
C GLY A 34 -12.29 -0.14 1.60
N VAL A 35 -12.21 -1.08 2.53
CA VAL A 35 -12.05 -0.81 3.96
C VAL A 35 -11.11 -1.82 4.59
N VAL A 36 -10.33 -1.38 5.58
CA VAL A 36 -9.52 -2.26 6.43
C VAL A 36 -10.43 -3.03 7.39
N THR A 37 -10.22 -4.33 7.53
CA THR A 37 -11.12 -5.18 8.33
C THR A 37 -10.39 -6.36 8.96
N GLY A 38 -11.09 -7.08 9.84
CA GLY A 38 -10.68 -8.38 10.36
C GLY A 38 -10.76 -9.48 9.30
N ASN A 39 -10.44 -10.71 9.71
CA ASN A 39 -10.32 -11.87 8.82
C ASN A 39 -11.31 -13.00 9.10
N ASP A 40 -12.39 -12.73 9.82
CA ASP A 40 -13.45 -13.69 10.09
C ASP A 40 -14.72 -13.45 9.24
N ASP A 41 -15.66 -14.40 9.26
CA ASP A 41 -16.92 -14.32 8.48
C ASP A 41 -17.74 -13.06 8.82
N ALA A 42 -17.78 -12.67 10.10
CA ALA A 42 -18.55 -11.50 10.53
C ALA A 42 -17.93 -10.20 10.01
N ALA A 43 -16.60 -10.09 10.05
CA ALA A 43 -15.86 -8.94 9.53
C ALA A 43 -16.04 -8.80 8.01
N ILE A 44 -15.94 -9.90 7.24
CA ILE A 44 -16.13 -9.85 5.78
C ILE A 44 -17.60 -9.56 5.42
N ARG A 45 -18.56 -10.12 6.17
CA ARG A 45 -19.98 -9.73 6.00
C ARG A 45 -20.19 -8.25 6.24
N HIS A 46 -19.55 -7.68 7.27
CA HIS A 46 -19.67 -6.25 7.58
C HIS A 46 -19.13 -5.36 6.45
N VAL A 47 -18.03 -5.75 5.79
CA VAL A 47 -17.52 -5.06 4.59
C VAL A 47 -18.62 -4.96 3.51
N ARG A 48 -19.30 -6.07 3.23
CA ARG A 48 -20.44 -6.08 2.28
C ARG A 48 -21.59 -5.19 2.75
N ASP A 49 -21.94 -5.25 4.06
CA ASP A 49 -23.07 -4.50 4.63
C ASP A 49 -22.81 -2.97 4.63
N LEU A 50 -21.52 -2.57 4.65
CA LEU A 50 -21.07 -1.19 4.41
C LEU A 50 -21.10 -0.80 2.91
N GLY A 51 -21.33 -1.75 2.00
CA GLY A 51 -21.40 -1.51 0.57
C GLY A 51 -20.04 -1.39 -0.12
N PHE A 52 -19.00 -2.04 0.42
CA PHE A 52 -17.70 -2.17 -0.24
C PHE A 52 -17.61 -3.49 -1.01
N SER A 53 -16.81 -3.50 -2.08
CA SER A 53 -16.47 -4.70 -2.86
C SER A 53 -15.05 -5.18 -2.64
N THR A 54 -14.21 -4.39 -1.97
CA THR A 54 -12.82 -4.71 -1.68
C THR A 54 -12.48 -4.46 -0.23
N CYS A 55 -11.48 -5.18 0.28
CA CYS A 55 -10.93 -4.94 1.62
C CYS A 55 -9.43 -5.23 1.66
N GLN A 56 -8.82 -4.78 2.75
CA GLN A 56 -7.53 -5.28 3.22
C GLN A 56 -7.74 -5.92 4.59
N VAL A 57 -7.15 -7.08 4.81
CA VAL A 57 -7.43 -7.89 6.00
C VAL A 57 -6.18 -8.07 6.86
N TYR A 58 -6.36 -8.00 8.17
CA TYR A 58 -5.27 -8.32 9.10
C TYR A 58 -4.99 -9.81 9.16
N LEU A 59 -3.71 -10.18 9.22
CA LEU A 59 -3.28 -11.55 9.44
C LEU A 59 -3.62 -11.99 10.88
N GLY A 60 -4.43 -13.02 10.99
CA GLY A 60 -4.65 -13.75 12.25
C GLY A 60 -3.64 -14.88 12.42
N THR A 61 -4.16 -16.07 12.75
CA THR A 61 -3.35 -17.29 12.79
C THR A 61 -3.05 -17.77 11.37
N PRO A 62 -1.77 -17.92 10.97
CA PRO A 62 -1.42 -18.28 9.59
C PRO A 62 -1.43 -19.80 9.37
N ASP A 63 -2.60 -20.42 9.50
CA ASP A 63 -2.78 -21.85 9.24
C ASP A 63 -3.79 -22.12 8.10
N ALA A 64 -3.79 -23.36 7.60
CA ALA A 64 -4.63 -23.76 6.48
C ALA A 64 -6.13 -23.70 6.81
N ALA A 65 -6.53 -23.97 8.06
CA ALA A 65 -7.93 -23.92 8.45
C ALA A 65 -8.46 -22.49 8.48
N SER A 66 -7.66 -21.54 9.01
CA SER A 66 -7.97 -20.11 8.99
C SER A 66 -8.00 -19.56 7.56
N ALA A 67 -7.08 -19.98 6.70
CA ALA A 67 -7.06 -19.60 5.29
C ALA A 67 -8.32 -20.08 4.56
N ALA A 68 -8.72 -21.31 4.76
CA ALA A 68 -9.95 -21.87 4.16
C ALA A 68 -11.22 -21.12 4.61
N LYS A 69 -11.31 -20.77 5.91
CA LYS A 69 -12.43 -19.99 6.44
C LYS A 69 -12.50 -18.59 5.83
N LEU A 70 -11.37 -17.89 5.78
CA LEU A 70 -11.32 -16.55 5.19
C LEU A 70 -11.68 -16.61 3.71
N ARG A 71 -11.12 -17.55 2.95
CA ARG A 71 -11.44 -17.74 1.53
C ARG A 71 -12.95 -17.96 1.33
N ALA A 72 -13.55 -18.86 2.12
CA ALA A 72 -14.98 -19.14 2.05
C ALA A 72 -15.84 -17.91 2.37
N ALA A 73 -15.43 -17.07 3.33
CA ALA A 73 -16.11 -15.81 3.64
C ALA A 73 -16.02 -14.81 2.49
N LEU A 74 -14.83 -14.63 1.91
CA LEU A 74 -14.62 -13.74 0.76
C LEU A 74 -15.48 -14.15 -0.44
N ASP A 75 -15.49 -15.44 -0.77
CA ASP A 75 -16.30 -15.98 -1.87
C ASP A 75 -17.82 -15.84 -1.58
N LYS A 76 -18.26 -16.18 -0.37
CA LYS A 76 -19.67 -16.09 0.08
C LYS A 76 -20.25 -14.67 -0.07
N TYR A 77 -19.45 -13.66 0.26
CA TYR A 77 -19.90 -12.27 0.24
C TYR A 77 -19.45 -11.50 -1.00
N SER A 78 -18.73 -12.16 -1.93
CA SER A 78 -18.19 -11.56 -3.16
C SER A 78 -17.29 -10.34 -2.87
N ILE A 79 -16.43 -10.45 -1.87
CA ILE A 79 -15.45 -9.43 -1.48
C ILE A 79 -14.06 -9.82 -1.96
N GLU A 80 -13.36 -8.88 -2.61
CA GLU A 80 -11.96 -9.03 -3.02
C GLU A 80 -11.03 -8.53 -1.91
N ALA A 81 -10.23 -9.42 -1.32
CA ALA A 81 -9.14 -9.02 -0.44
C ALA A 81 -7.92 -8.65 -1.28
N THR A 82 -7.50 -7.38 -1.23
CA THR A 82 -6.45 -6.82 -2.10
C THR A 82 -5.06 -6.85 -1.49
N SER A 83 -4.98 -6.98 -0.16
CA SER A 83 -3.73 -7.12 0.59
C SER A 83 -3.97 -7.76 1.95
N LEU A 84 -2.96 -8.48 2.44
CA LEU A 84 -2.88 -8.97 3.80
C LEU A 84 -1.98 -8.05 4.61
N ILE A 85 -2.50 -7.47 5.69
CA ILE A 85 -1.75 -6.63 6.63
C ILE A 85 -1.09 -7.55 7.66
N VAL A 86 0.23 -7.46 7.78
CA VAL A 86 1.01 -8.28 8.70
C VAL A 86 1.68 -7.39 9.74
N THR A 87 1.47 -7.72 11.02
CA THR A 87 2.07 -7.06 12.18
C THR A 87 2.82 -8.05 13.06
N GLY A 88 3.71 -7.55 13.89
CA GLY A 88 4.43 -8.30 14.93
C GLY A 88 5.31 -9.45 14.40
N PRO A 89 5.82 -10.35 15.24
CA PRO A 89 5.62 -10.39 16.70
C PRO A 89 6.40 -9.34 17.48
N GLY A 90 6.09 -9.29 18.76
CA GLY A 90 6.65 -8.30 19.68
C GLY A 90 5.90 -6.97 19.64
N PRO A 91 6.33 -6.00 20.46
CA PRO A 91 5.66 -4.70 20.51
C PRO A 91 5.89 -3.92 19.22
N GLU A 92 4.84 -3.27 18.72
CA GLU A 92 4.89 -2.21 17.72
C GLU A 92 4.20 -0.99 18.34
N ILE A 93 5.00 -0.06 18.84
CA ILE A 93 4.53 1.12 19.55
C ILE A 93 4.61 2.31 18.60
N TYR A 94 3.46 2.81 18.21
CA TYR A 94 3.34 3.87 17.21
C TYR A 94 3.50 5.24 17.89
N ASP A 95 4.75 5.61 18.17
CA ASP A 95 5.14 6.91 18.71
C ASP A 95 6.54 7.33 18.22
N PHE A 96 7.00 8.53 18.58
CA PHE A 96 8.33 9.02 18.22
C PHE A 96 9.46 8.44 19.08
N LEU A 97 9.18 7.97 20.29
CA LEU A 97 10.17 7.63 21.31
C LEU A 97 10.52 6.15 21.28
N GLN A 98 9.49 5.30 21.23
CA GLN A 98 9.65 3.84 21.24
C GLN A 98 9.51 3.23 19.85
N GLY A 99 8.81 3.89 18.93
CA GLY A 99 8.60 3.44 17.57
C GLY A 99 9.90 3.02 16.86
N PRO A 100 10.97 3.83 16.89
CA PRO A 100 12.23 3.48 16.23
C PRO A 100 12.86 2.15 16.70
N SER A 101 12.59 1.74 17.94
CA SER A 101 13.10 0.49 18.53
C SER A 101 12.09 -0.66 18.52
N THR A 102 10.86 -0.43 18.04
CA THR A 102 9.80 -1.42 18.14
C THR A 102 9.07 -1.72 16.82
N ILE A 103 9.07 -0.84 15.83
CA ILE A 103 8.27 -1.02 14.60
C ILE A 103 9.09 -1.66 13.47
N GLY A 104 8.50 -2.64 12.79
CA GLY A 104 8.94 -3.17 11.51
C GLY A 104 10.23 -3.99 11.55
N LEU A 105 11.01 -3.95 10.47
CA LEU A 105 12.23 -4.73 10.28
C LEU A 105 13.50 -4.03 10.78
N VAL A 106 13.41 -2.75 11.13
CA VAL A 106 14.56 -1.95 11.59
C VAL A 106 15.13 -2.46 12.93
N PRO A 107 14.31 -2.75 13.96
CA PRO A 107 14.84 -3.21 15.24
C PRO A 107 15.47 -4.62 15.13
N ALA A 108 16.78 -4.72 15.31
CA ALA A 108 17.52 -5.98 15.21
C ALA A 108 16.96 -7.08 16.12
N LYS A 109 16.50 -6.69 17.31
CA LYS A 109 15.92 -7.61 18.33
C LYS A 109 14.75 -8.43 17.81
N TYR A 110 13.89 -7.87 16.97
CA TYR A 110 12.67 -8.52 16.50
C TYR A 110 12.75 -8.95 15.04
N ARG A 111 13.82 -8.59 14.34
CA ARG A 111 13.94 -8.70 12.88
C ARG A 111 13.76 -10.12 12.37
N ALA A 112 14.45 -11.10 12.98
CA ALA A 112 14.36 -12.49 12.54
C ALA A 112 12.93 -13.06 12.65
N ASP A 113 12.30 -12.83 13.79
CA ASP A 113 10.93 -13.32 14.04
C ASP A 113 9.91 -12.63 13.10
N ARG A 114 10.11 -11.35 12.79
CA ARG A 114 9.27 -10.61 11.86
C ARG A 114 9.46 -11.03 10.41
N ILE A 115 10.67 -11.33 9.98
CA ILE A 115 10.92 -11.96 8.68
C ILE A 115 10.14 -13.27 8.59
N ALA A 116 10.22 -14.12 9.61
CA ALA A 116 9.46 -15.37 9.66
C ALA A 116 7.93 -15.11 9.61
N ARG A 117 7.44 -14.12 10.36
CA ARG A 117 6.04 -13.74 10.38
C ARG A 117 5.54 -13.23 9.02
N PHE A 118 6.30 -12.37 8.34
CA PHE A 118 5.97 -11.90 6.99
C PHE A 118 5.94 -13.04 5.96
N LYS A 119 6.89 -13.98 6.04
CA LYS A 119 6.90 -15.16 5.17
C LYS A 119 5.68 -16.05 5.43
N ALA A 120 5.36 -16.34 6.69
CA ALA A 120 4.15 -17.07 7.04
C ALA A 120 2.87 -16.36 6.59
N GLY A 121 2.83 -15.01 6.67
CA GLY A 121 1.76 -14.20 6.11
C GLY A 121 1.65 -14.32 4.59
N SER A 122 2.77 -14.33 3.89
CA SER A 122 2.81 -14.55 2.44
C SER A 122 2.27 -15.93 2.05
N ASP A 123 2.68 -16.98 2.77
CA ASP A 123 2.19 -18.35 2.52
C ASP A 123 0.68 -18.45 2.80
N PHE A 124 0.20 -17.81 3.87
CA PHE A 124 -1.22 -17.69 4.17
C PHE A 124 -1.97 -16.93 3.07
N ALA A 125 -1.46 -15.77 2.62
CA ALA A 125 -2.07 -15.00 1.55
C ALA A 125 -2.17 -15.80 0.25
N LYS A 126 -1.16 -16.63 -0.07
CA LYS A 126 -1.20 -17.56 -1.20
C LYS A 126 -2.33 -18.57 -1.08
N MET A 127 -2.52 -19.18 0.09
CA MET A 127 -3.62 -20.13 0.33
C MET A 127 -4.99 -19.48 0.17
N VAL A 128 -5.14 -18.23 0.57
CA VAL A 128 -6.40 -17.47 0.42
C VAL A 128 -6.58 -16.94 -1.02
N GLY A 129 -5.49 -16.72 -1.76
CA GLY A 129 -5.51 -16.09 -3.08
C GLY A 129 -5.40 -14.56 -3.02
N ILE A 130 -4.81 -14.00 -1.94
CA ILE A 130 -4.56 -12.57 -1.79
C ILE A 130 -3.28 -12.19 -2.53
N PRO A 131 -3.31 -11.16 -3.44
CA PRO A 131 -2.20 -10.87 -4.33
C PRO A 131 -1.08 -10.05 -3.71
N GLY A 132 -1.27 -9.51 -2.51
CA GLY A 132 -0.28 -8.64 -1.86
C GLY A 132 -0.19 -8.87 -0.36
N VAL A 133 1.00 -8.63 0.17
CA VAL A 133 1.29 -8.58 1.60
C VAL A 133 1.81 -7.19 1.93
N GLN A 134 1.47 -6.65 3.07
CA GLN A 134 1.93 -5.33 3.51
C GLN A 134 2.19 -5.27 5.00
N GLY A 135 2.93 -4.25 5.40
CA GLY A 135 3.14 -3.88 6.79
C GLY A 135 4.13 -2.74 6.92
N HIS A 136 4.24 -2.21 8.12
CA HIS A 136 5.22 -1.19 8.43
C HIS A 136 6.63 -1.78 8.40
N CYS A 137 7.54 -1.11 7.67
CA CYS A 137 8.93 -1.53 7.59
C CYS A 137 9.79 -0.92 8.70
N GLY A 138 9.30 0.14 9.35
CA GLY A 138 9.91 0.83 10.49
C GLY A 138 10.70 2.07 10.09
N PHE A 139 11.35 2.68 11.06
CA PHE A 139 12.10 3.92 10.91
C PHE A 139 13.45 3.67 10.23
N PHE A 140 13.47 3.59 8.90
CA PHE A 140 14.73 3.48 8.17
C PHE A 140 15.66 4.66 8.49
N PRO A 141 16.97 4.41 8.74
CA PRO A 141 17.93 5.49 8.88
C PRO A 141 17.95 6.40 7.66
N GLU A 142 17.91 7.71 7.89
CA GLU A 142 18.00 8.70 6.79
C GLU A 142 19.38 8.66 6.11
N ASN A 143 20.44 8.36 6.87
CA ASN A 143 21.78 8.19 6.33
C ASN A 143 21.95 6.78 5.75
N PRO A 144 22.13 6.61 4.43
CA PRO A 144 22.33 5.29 3.82
C PRO A 144 23.69 4.65 4.18
N ALA A 145 24.62 5.41 4.74
CA ALA A 145 25.90 4.87 5.25
C ALA A 145 25.77 4.27 6.66
N ASP A 146 24.64 4.47 7.34
CA ASP A 146 24.37 3.78 8.61
C ASP A 146 24.26 2.27 8.35
N PRO A 147 25.04 1.43 9.06
CA PRO A 147 24.98 -0.02 8.92
C PRO A 147 23.56 -0.58 9.05
N LEU A 148 22.73 0.01 9.92
CA LEU A 148 21.35 -0.40 10.16
C LEU A 148 20.49 -0.25 8.90
N PHE A 149 20.74 0.75 8.04
CA PHE A 149 20.06 0.87 6.75
C PHE A 149 20.30 -0.36 5.88
N GLY A 150 21.57 -0.74 5.70
CA GLY A 150 21.94 -1.91 4.89
C GLY A 150 21.41 -3.23 5.44
N GLU A 151 21.41 -3.40 6.77
CA GLU A 151 20.83 -4.58 7.42
C GLU A 151 19.32 -4.68 7.22
N THR A 152 18.61 -3.56 7.31
CA THR A 152 17.15 -3.51 7.09
C THR A 152 16.81 -3.76 5.63
N VAL A 153 17.58 -3.23 4.69
CA VAL A 153 17.41 -3.51 3.25
C VAL A 153 17.57 -5.01 2.97
N LYS A 154 18.57 -5.70 3.58
CA LYS A 154 18.71 -7.15 3.44
C LYS A 154 17.51 -7.92 3.98
N ALA A 155 17.01 -7.53 5.14
CA ALA A 155 15.82 -8.13 5.74
C ALA A 155 14.57 -7.94 4.87
N LEU A 156 14.37 -6.73 4.35
CA LEU A 156 13.27 -6.43 3.45
C LEU A 156 13.39 -7.21 2.13
N HIS A 157 14.59 -7.29 1.55
CA HIS A 157 14.84 -8.11 0.36
C HIS A 157 14.45 -9.57 0.57
N GLU A 158 14.77 -10.16 1.72
CA GLU A 158 14.43 -11.55 2.06
C GLU A 158 12.91 -11.78 2.10
N VAL A 159 12.15 -10.86 2.68
CA VAL A 159 10.68 -10.90 2.72
C VAL A 159 10.09 -10.74 1.31
N VAL A 160 10.56 -9.74 0.56
CA VAL A 160 10.07 -9.43 -0.78
C VAL A 160 10.34 -10.57 -1.75
N ALA A 161 11.54 -11.19 -1.69
CA ALA A 161 11.89 -12.35 -2.50
C ALA A 161 10.97 -13.56 -2.20
N HIS A 162 10.61 -13.77 -0.92
CA HIS A 162 9.65 -14.82 -0.55
C HIS A 162 8.26 -14.53 -1.13
N CYS A 163 7.75 -13.29 -0.99
CA CYS A 163 6.48 -12.90 -1.62
C CYS A 163 6.51 -13.12 -3.14
N ARG A 164 7.64 -12.78 -3.80
CA ARG A 164 7.83 -13.04 -5.24
C ARG A 164 7.71 -14.50 -5.61
N SER A 165 8.28 -15.40 -4.81
CA SER A 165 8.17 -16.85 -5.04
C SER A 165 6.73 -17.38 -4.92
N ASN A 166 5.88 -16.66 -4.20
CA ASN A 166 4.45 -16.90 -4.09
C ASN A 166 3.60 -16.15 -5.14
N GLY A 167 4.23 -15.41 -6.06
CA GLY A 167 3.53 -14.60 -7.08
C GLY A 167 2.86 -13.35 -6.54
N GLN A 168 3.37 -12.82 -5.41
CA GLN A 168 2.77 -11.70 -4.68
C GLN A 168 3.64 -10.46 -4.71
N THR A 169 3.00 -9.29 -4.50
CA THR A 169 3.68 -8.04 -4.17
C THR A 169 3.91 -7.93 -2.66
N PHE A 170 4.97 -7.20 -2.27
CA PHE A 170 5.11 -6.69 -0.91
C PHE A 170 5.01 -5.17 -0.92
N ARG A 171 4.33 -4.61 0.07
CA ARG A 171 4.06 -3.18 0.13
C ARG A 171 4.50 -2.63 1.49
N CYS A 172 5.52 -1.76 1.50
CA CYS A 172 5.84 -1.00 2.70
C CYS A 172 4.74 0.03 2.94
N GLU A 173 4.16 0.05 4.12
CA GLU A 173 3.22 1.08 4.50
C GLU A 173 3.98 2.35 4.89
N THR A 174 3.57 3.50 4.32
CA THR A 174 4.20 4.79 4.58
C THR A 174 3.90 5.30 5.99
N GLY A 175 4.81 6.09 6.55
CA GLY A 175 4.59 6.80 7.82
C GLY A 175 5.84 7.12 8.61
N GLN A 176 6.67 6.13 8.94
CA GLN A 176 7.79 6.28 9.87
C GLN A 176 9.02 6.94 9.24
N GLU A 177 9.17 6.83 7.93
CA GLU A 177 10.29 7.36 7.14
C GLU A 177 9.83 8.46 6.18
N THR A 178 10.78 9.26 5.72
CA THR A 178 10.49 10.21 4.63
C THR A 178 10.32 9.48 3.29
N PRO A 179 9.52 10.02 2.36
CA PRO A 179 9.37 9.44 1.01
C PRO A 179 10.71 9.21 0.29
N VAL A 180 11.69 10.09 0.49
CA VAL A 180 13.04 9.96 -0.10
C VAL A 180 13.77 8.75 0.48
N THR A 181 13.67 8.52 1.78
CA THR A 181 14.31 7.38 2.45
C THR A 181 13.67 6.08 2.05
N LEU A 182 12.34 6.02 1.98
CA LEU A 182 11.62 4.84 1.49
C LEU A 182 11.97 4.52 0.03
N LEU A 183 12.00 5.54 -0.85
CA LEU A 183 12.42 5.35 -2.25
C LEU A 183 13.85 4.80 -2.35
N ARG A 184 14.76 5.28 -1.50
CA ARG A 184 16.13 4.78 -1.43
C ARG A 184 16.18 3.31 -1.03
N ALA A 185 15.37 2.91 -0.03
CA ALA A 185 15.24 1.52 0.40
C ALA A 185 14.68 0.63 -0.72
N ILE A 186 13.60 1.07 -1.40
CA ILE A 186 13.01 0.33 -2.55
C ILE A 186 14.05 0.10 -3.64
N LYS A 187 14.80 1.15 -4.02
CA LYS A 187 15.85 1.04 -5.04
C LYS A 187 17.00 0.12 -4.59
N ALA A 188 17.36 0.14 -3.32
CA ALA A 188 18.42 -0.72 -2.77
C ALA A 188 18.01 -2.18 -2.71
N VAL A 189 16.73 -2.50 -2.46
CA VAL A 189 16.20 -3.87 -2.53
C VAL A 189 16.21 -4.39 -3.97
N GLY A 190 15.85 -3.58 -4.97
CA GLY A 190 16.00 -3.88 -6.39
C GLY A 190 15.08 -4.97 -6.93
N LEU A 191 13.97 -5.28 -6.26
CA LEU A 191 12.97 -6.25 -6.71
C LEU A 191 11.72 -5.55 -7.22
N ASP A 192 11.18 -5.99 -8.35
CA ASP A 192 10.07 -5.37 -9.07
C ASP A 192 8.69 -5.58 -8.42
N ASN A 193 8.59 -6.53 -7.49
CA ASN A 193 7.38 -6.79 -6.71
C ASN A 193 7.33 -6.05 -5.36
N LEU A 194 8.28 -5.11 -5.11
CA LEU A 194 8.26 -4.22 -3.97
C LEU A 194 7.66 -2.87 -4.34
N GLY A 195 6.69 -2.44 -3.57
CA GLY A 195 6.08 -1.12 -3.68
C GLY A 195 5.64 -0.57 -2.33
N VAL A 196 4.67 0.32 -2.37
CA VAL A 196 4.13 0.96 -1.16
C VAL A 196 2.62 0.74 -1.05
N ASN A 197 2.15 0.55 0.17
CA ASN A 197 0.81 0.89 0.58
C ASN A 197 0.86 2.33 1.07
N PHE A 198 0.31 3.24 0.26
CA PHE A 198 0.43 4.67 0.51
C PHE A 198 -0.62 5.11 1.50
N ASP A 199 -0.27 5.19 2.78
CA ASP A 199 -1.08 5.85 3.80
C ASP A 199 -0.78 7.35 3.78
N CYS A 200 -1.76 8.13 3.35
CA CYS A 200 -1.60 9.56 3.19
C CYS A 200 -1.58 10.31 4.53
N ALA A 201 -2.28 9.81 5.55
CA ALA A 201 -2.32 10.44 6.87
C ALA A 201 -1.08 10.11 7.70
N ASN A 202 -0.53 8.90 7.62
CA ASN A 202 0.65 8.56 8.39
C ASN A 202 1.83 9.49 8.09
N LEU A 203 2.00 9.94 6.83
CA LEU A 203 3.01 10.95 6.49
C LEU A 203 2.80 12.28 7.26
N ILE A 204 1.55 12.66 7.51
CA ILE A 204 1.17 13.85 8.29
C ILE A 204 1.35 13.59 9.78
N LEU A 205 0.82 12.47 10.29
CA LEU A 205 0.86 12.11 11.71
C LEU A 205 2.29 12.00 12.24
N TYR A 206 3.21 11.48 11.41
CA TYR A 206 4.64 11.41 11.72
C TYR A 206 5.41 12.68 11.33
N GLY A 207 4.75 13.69 10.75
CA GLY A 207 5.41 14.93 10.31
C GLY A 207 6.48 14.71 9.23
N LYS A 208 6.35 13.68 8.39
CA LYS A 208 7.37 13.26 7.44
C LYS A 208 7.24 13.89 6.07
N ALA A 209 6.01 14.13 5.59
CA ALA A 209 5.79 14.74 4.28
C ALA A 209 4.36 15.26 4.10
N ASN A 210 4.18 16.12 3.08
CA ASN A 210 2.89 16.34 2.45
C ASN A 210 2.57 15.14 1.53
N PRO A 211 1.41 14.48 1.66
CA PRO A 211 1.09 13.28 0.88
C PRO A 211 0.93 13.56 -0.63
N VAL A 212 0.51 14.75 -1.03
CA VAL A 212 0.41 15.10 -2.47
C VAL A 212 1.79 15.19 -3.09
N ASP A 213 2.72 15.88 -2.43
CA ASP A 213 4.10 16.04 -2.90
C ASP A 213 4.86 14.70 -2.87
N ALA A 214 4.56 13.84 -1.90
CA ALA A 214 5.16 12.51 -1.79
C ALA A 214 4.84 11.60 -2.99
N LEU A 215 3.71 11.81 -3.66
CA LEU A 215 3.36 11.09 -4.90
C LEU A 215 4.30 11.41 -6.08
N ASP A 216 5.01 12.54 -6.06
CA ASP A 216 6.02 12.85 -7.08
C ASP A 216 7.19 11.86 -7.05
N LEU A 217 7.48 11.31 -5.88
CA LEU A 217 8.55 10.32 -5.66
C LEU A 217 8.03 8.89 -5.67
N LEU A 218 6.96 8.64 -4.91
CA LEU A 218 6.46 7.29 -4.64
C LEU A 218 5.36 6.85 -5.60
N GLY A 219 4.77 7.75 -6.38
CA GLY A 219 3.66 7.44 -7.29
C GLY A 219 3.88 6.21 -8.17
N PRO A 220 5.05 6.05 -8.83
CA PRO A 220 5.34 4.86 -9.65
C PRO A 220 5.40 3.53 -8.86
N TYR A 221 5.50 3.59 -7.54
CA TYR A 221 5.61 2.43 -6.64
C TYR A 221 4.32 2.16 -5.87
N VAL A 222 3.27 2.96 -6.03
CA VAL A 222 2.01 2.78 -5.32
C VAL A 222 1.31 1.52 -5.80
N MET A 223 1.14 0.56 -4.89
CA MET A 223 0.44 -0.71 -5.12
C MET A 223 -0.81 -0.87 -4.24
N GLY A 224 -0.98 0.00 -3.25
CA GLY A 224 -2.14 0.11 -2.37
C GLY A 224 -2.22 1.51 -1.80
N VAL A 225 -3.40 1.89 -1.31
CA VAL A 225 -3.64 3.20 -0.69
C VAL A 225 -4.49 3.01 0.55
N HIS A 226 -4.06 3.60 1.67
CA HIS A 226 -4.93 3.89 2.79
C HIS A 226 -5.46 5.31 2.70
N ALA A 227 -6.77 5.45 2.63
CA ALA A 227 -7.45 6.72 2.84
C ALA A 227 -7.68 6.87 4.35
N LYS A 228 -6.96 7.80 4.93
CA LYS A 228 -6.93 8.16 6.33
C LYS A 228 -6.63 9.65 6.43
N ASP A 229 -7.08 10.35 7.45
CA ASP A 229 -6.82 11.77 7.61
C ASP A 229 -6.32 12.10 9.01
N GLY A 230 -5.56 13.17 9.13
CA GLY A 230 -4.93 13.52 10.39
C GLY A 230 -4.40 14.95 10.43
N MET A 231 -3.98 15.33 11.62
CA MET A 231 -3.34 16.61 11.93
C MET A 231 -1.84 16.42 12.13
N TYR A 232 -1.04 17.40 11.78
CA TYR A 232 0.39 17.38 12.09
C TYR A 232 0.63 17.38 13.61
N PRO A 233 1.72 16.76 14.09
CA PRO A 233 2.09 16.81 15.49
C PRO A 233 2.40 18.25 15.91
N THR A 234 1.89 18.63 17.08
CA THR A 234 2.14 19.93 17.73
C THR A 234 2.83 19.78 19.10
N ASP A 235 2.93 18.54 19.58
CA ASP A 235 3.69 18.15 20.77
C ASP A 235 4.95 17.37 20.32
N PRO A 236 6.17 17.74 20.74
CA PRO A 236 7.38 17.08 20.30
C PRO A 236 7.50 15.60 20.71
N ASN A 237 6.66 15.15 21.63
CA ASN A 237 6.67 13.76 22.13
C ASN A 237 5.51 12.91 21.64
N LYS A 238 4.60 13.46 20.82
CA LYS A 238 3.40 12.76 20.37
C LYS A 238 3.25 12.86 18.86
N LEU A 239 2.73 11.80 18.25
CA LEU A 239 2.26 11.87 16.87
C LEU A 239 1.14 12.89 16.72
N GLY A 240 0.84 13.25 15.48
CA GLY A 240 -0.39 13.95 15.14
C GLY A 240 -1.62 13.14 15.49
N GLU A 241 -2.78 13.77 15.45
CA GLU A 241 -4.06 13.16 15.77
C GLU A 241 -4.78 12.71 14.51
N GLU A 242 -5.23 11.43 14.47
CA GLU A 242 -6.12 10.94 13.43
C GLU A 242 -7.52 11.55 13.58
N VAL A 243 -8.05 12.04 12.48
CA VAL A 243 -9.39 12.64 12.41
C VAL A 243 -10.21 12.03 11.28
N PRO A 244 -11.55 12.20 11.25
CA PRO A 244 -12.37 11.74 10.12
C PRO A 244 -11.89 12.34 8.79
N ILE A 245 -11.96 11.56 7.72
CA ILE A 245 -11.55 11.97 6.36
C ILE A 245 -12.25 13.28 5.96
N GLY A 246 -11.47 14.22 5.42
CA GLY A 246 -11.91 15.57 5.05
C GLY A 246 -11.91 16.56 6.21
N LYS A 247 -11.43 16.16 7.40
CA LYS A 247 -11.33 17.04 8.59
C LYS A 247 -9.88 17.31 9.01
N GLY A 248 -8.92 16.66 8.35
CA GLY A 248 -7.49 16.79 8.62
C GLY A 248 -6.75 17.64 7.60
N LYS A 249 -5.50 17.27 7.40
CA LYS A 249 -4.54 17.98 6.55
C LYS A 249 -4.28 17.30 5.21
N VAL A 250 -4.90 16.15 4.94
CA VAL A 250 -4.87 15.55 3.61
C VAL A 250 -5.79 16.35 2.69
N ASP A 251 -5.21 16.94 1.65
CA ASP A 251 -5.98 17.57 0.57
C ASP A 251 -6.47 16.47 -0.37
N PHE A 252 -7.55 15.79 -0.01
CA PHE A 252 -8.09 14.67 -0.78
C PHE A 252 -8.42 15.00 -2.24
N PRO A 253 -9.01 16.15 -2.59
CA PRO A 253 -9.22 16.51 -3.98
C PRO A 253 -7.91 16.52 -4.79
N ARG A 254 -6.86 17.16 -4.30
CA ARG A 254 -5.55 17.18 -4.96
C ARG A 254 -4.86 15.82 -4.90
N PHE A 255 -4.94 15.13 -3.77
CA PHE A 255 -4.35 13.79 -3.59
C PHE A 255 -4.94 12.79 -4.60
N ILE A 256 -6.27 12.71 -4.72
CA ILE A 256 -6.95 11.81 -5.67
C ILE A 256 -6.62 12.19 -7.12
N ALA A 257 -6.61 13.49 -7.47
CA ALA A 257 -6.22 13.94 -8.79
C ALA A 257 -4.79 13.51 -9.13
N ARG A 258 -3.83 13.79 -8.22
CA ARG A 258 -2.43 13.41 -8.40
C ARG A 258 -2.23 11.89 -8.46
N LEU A 259 -2.93 11.12 -7.62
CA LEU A 259 -2.91 9.66 -7.63
C LEU A 259 -3.39 9.10 -9.00
N LYS A 260 -4.45 9.67 -9.59
CA LYS A 260 -4.92 9.28 -10.93
C LYS A 260 -3.85 9.56 -12.01
N GLU A 261 -3.11 10.66 -11.90
CA GLU A 261 -2.03 11.04 -12.82
C GLU A 261 -0.83 10.07 -12.76
N THR A 262 -0.54 9.46 -11.60
CA THR A 262 0.51 8.44 -11.49
C THR A 262 0.18 7.15 -12.26
N GLY A 263 -1.05 7.01 -12.74
CA GLY A 263 -1.55 5.81 -13.39
C GLY A 263 -2.11 4.76 -12.42
N TYR A 264 -2.21 5.06 -11.12
CA TYR A 264 -2.80 4.14 -10.14
C TYR A 264 -4.26 3.82 -10.48
N ARG A 265 -4.63 2.54 -10.41
CA ARG A 265 -5.99 2.03 -10.73
C ARG A 265 -6.48 1.02 -9.69
N GLY A 266 -5.74 0.86 -8.61
CA GLY A 266 -6.11 -0.02 -7.49
C GLY A 266 -7.20 0.59 -6.60
N PRO A 267 -7.67 -0.16 -5.60
CA PRO A 267 -8.62 0.33 -4.62
C PRO A 267 -7.98 1.37 -3.68
N ILE A 268 -8.81 2.32 -3.24
CA ILE A 268 -8.52 3.24 -2.13
C ILE A 268 -9.22 2.66 -0.91
N THR A 269 -8.44 2.21 0.06
CA THR A 269 -8.95 1.49 1.24
C THR A 269 -9.06 2.45 2.41
N ILE A 270 -10.26 2.64 2.94
CA ILE A 270 -10.50 3.47 4.12
C ILE A 270 -9.93 2.74 5.34
N GLU A 271 -9.09 3.44 6.09
CA GLU A 271 -8.62 3.04 7.39
C GLU A 271 -9.07 4.04 8.44
N ARG A 272 -9.57 3.55 9.59
CA ARG A 272 -9.99 4.36 10.73
C ARG A 272 -9.64 3.62 12.02
N GLU A 273 -8.61 4.09 12.74
CA GLU A 273 -7.98 3.41 13.89
C GLU A 273 -8.67 3.70 15.22
N ILE A 274 -10.00 3.76 15.21
CA ILE A 274 -10.84 3.75 16.40
C ILE A 274 -11.79 2.56 16.35
N SER A 275 -12.64 2.39 17.33
CA SER A 275 -13.61 1.29 17.38
C SER A 275 -15.01 1.76 17.76
N GLY A 276 -16.00 0.88 17.55
CA GLY A 276 -17.39 1.09 17.94
C GLY A 276 -18.20 1.94 16.93
N GLU A 277 -19.33 2.43 17.37
CA GLU A 277 -20.31 3.13 16.53
C GLU A 277 -19.73 4.36 15.82
N LYS A 278 -18.80 5.06 16.47
CA LYS A 278 -18.12 6.20 15.87
C LYS A 278 -17.25 5.80 14.67
N GLN A 279 -16.55 4.68 14.75
CA GLN A 279 -15.77 4.16 13.62
C GLN A 279 -16.66 3.90 12.41
N GLU A 280 -17.79 3.22 12.61
CA GLU A 280 -18.73 2.92 11.55
C GLU A 280 -19.32 4.19 10.92
N ALA A 281 -19.72 5.15 11.74
CA ALA A 281 -20.24 6.43 11.27
C ALA A 281 -19.19 7.19 10.43
N ASP A 282 -17.93 7.24 10.90
CA ASP A 282 -16.82 7.89 10.21
C ASP A 282 -16.51 7.16 8.87
N ILE A 283 -16.54 5.82 8.83
CA ILE A 283 -16.33 5.04 7.59
C ILE A 283 -17.43 5.32 6.56
N ARG A 284 -18.70 5.35 6.96
CA ARG A 284 -19.83 5.66 6.06
C ARG A 284 -19.73 7.08 5.51
N ALA A 285 -19.40 8.05 6.33
CA ALA A 285 -19.19 9.44 5.92
C ALA A 285 -17.99 9.57 4.96
N SER A 286 -16.89 8.88 5.27
CA SER A 286 -15.69 8.83 4.43
C SER A 286 -15.96 8.22 3.06
N LYS A 287 -16.74 7.12 3.01
CA LYS A 287 -17.16 6.48 1.76
C LYS A 287 -17.91 7.46 0.88
N ALA A 288 -18.95 8.11 1.41
CA ALA A 288 -19.75 9.08 0.66
C ALA A 288 -18.91 10.27 0.15
N TYR A 289 -17.99 10.78 0.96
CA TYR A 289 -17.08 11.85 0.57
C TYR A 289 -16.13 11.44 -0.57
N LEU A 290 -15.49 10.27 -0.44
CA LEU A 290 -14.54 9.77 -1.44
C LEU A 290 -15.23 9.35 -2.74
N GLU A 291 -16.45 8.80 -2.70
CA GLU A 291 -17.24 8.50 -3.91
C GLU A 291 -17.42 9.74 -4.77
N GLY A 292 -17.64 10.90 -4.16
CA GLY A 292 -17.73 12.19 -4.86
C GLY A 292 -16.43 12.64 -5.54
N LEU A 293 -15.26 12.11 -5.13
CA LEU A 293 -13.95 12.48 -5.67
C LEU A 293 -13.42 11.50 -6.72
N ILE A 294 -13.80 10.23 -6.60
CA ILE A 294 -13.27 9.22 -7.53
C ILE A 294 -14.05 9.16 -8.86
N GLY A 295 -15.28 9.64 -8.89
CA GLY A 295 -16.12 9.78 -10.08
C GLY A 295 -16.95 8.55 -10.33
#